data_7096fa9967b58a9b2c7f27156d7ebeb4
#
_entry.id   7096fa9967b58a9b2c7f27156d7ebeb4
#
_cell.length_a   1.000
_cell.length_b   1.000
_cell.length_c   1.000
_cell.angle_alpha   90.00
_cell.angle_beta   90.00
_cell.angle_gamma   90.00
#
_symmetry.space_group_name_H-M   'P 1'
#
loop_
_entity.id
_entity.type
_entity.pdbx_description
1 polymer ?
#
loop_
_entity_poly.entity_id
_entity_poly.type
_entity_poly.pdbx_seq_one_letter_code
_entity_poly.pdbx_strand_id
1 'polypeptide(L)'
;MNRPLSGYIARVLPGVALLANYRRAWLARDLYAGIALSAVLVPVGMSYAQAAGLPAITGLHASVAALLAYALLGPSRILVLGPDSALAALIAGAIVPLAGHDPPRAIALAGALALSAGTICILLGVLGLGFVTDLLSRPIQYGYLNGIAIALALGRLPELLGMPVSAGDVFSSVPHIVHALAGGRFSVAAGLLGVAVLATIILFKQVAPRWPGVLIAVLAATIVARLPPLHGIPTVGALPAGLPAPRLPAVSLADLSALASGAVAVALVSFADISMLSRALSARAGDAPNRNQELIALGAANLLAGMTHGCAVSSSASRTPVAIAAGAQSQITNLVAAACITILLVAAPALLIFVPRTALAAVVIYAAFGIADVRSVVRLYRMRRGECLISMLCFAGVIGMGVVPGILLASALSLLSFVWRAWHPYDAVLGRLTGVRGYHDIARHPGAAQTSGLVLFRWDAPLFYANVEIFCEHLRAAIARSTKPVTRIVVAAEPVTDIDVSAADRLVALHAELAERGIAMNFAEMKGPVKDRLRAYGLFDVFGAASFFPTVTDAVARHVRRPGRQTRPCKRKRATRRRVSHETR
;
A
#
# COMPACT_ATOMS: atom_id res chain seq x y z
N MET A 1 -23.01 -6.31 34.48
CA MET A 1 -22.06 -5.31 35.04
C MET A 1 -20.75 -5.43 34.26
N ASN A 2 -20.58 -4.69 33.16
CA ASN A 2 -19.33 -4.67 32.37
C ASN A 2 -18.49 -3.50 32.90
N ARG A 3 -17.44 -3.79 33.68
CA ARG A 3 -16.39 -2.78 33.93
C ARG A 3 -15.76 -2.43 32.59
N PRO A 4 -15.67 -1.15 32.21
CA PRO A 4 -14.88 -0.78 31.04
C PRO A 4 -13.45 -1.22 31.32
N LEU A 5 -12.92 -2.13 30.47
CA LEU A 5 -11.48 -2.38 30.41
C LEU A 5 -10.80 -1.02 30.39
N SER A 6 -9.81 -0.79 31.25
CA SER A 6 -9.17 0.52 31.35
C SER A 6 -8.81 0.98 29.94
N GLY A 7 -9.07 2.25 29.60
CA GLY A 7 -8.93 2.75 28.21
C GLY A 7 -7.53 2.53 27.62
N TYR A 8 -6.54 2.25 28.47
CA TYR A 8 -5.18 1.86 28.11
C TYR A 8 -5.12 0.44 27.50
N ILE A 9 -5.76 -0.57 28.17
CA ILE A 9 -5.79 -1.95 27.65
C ILE A 9 -6.51 -2.03 26.31
N ALA A 10 -7.62 -1.30 26.14
CA ALA A 10 -8.35 -1.24 24.87
C ALA A 10 -7.54 -0.60 23.74
N ARG A 11 -6.59 0.29 24.04
CA ARG A 11 -5.69 0.90 23.04
C ARG A 11 -4.52 0.00 22.65
N VAL A 12 -3.95 -0.75 23.62
CA VAL A 12 -2.78 -1.61 23.40
C VAL A 12 -3.19 -2.99 22.87
N LEU A 13 -4.31 -3.52 23.33
CA LEU A 13 -4.84 -4.85 22.99
C LEU A 13 -6.28 -4.75 22.45
N PRO A 14 -6.51 -4.13 21.30
CA PRO A 14 -7.87 -3.93 20.79
C PRO A 14 -8.57 -5.25 20.49
N GLY A 15 -7.87 -6.30 20.07
CA GLY A 15 -8.43 -7.63 19.88
C GLY A 15 -9.03 -8.20 21.16
N VAL A 16 -8.36 -8.04 22.31
CA VAL A 16 -8.89 -8.45 23.62
C VAL A 16 -10.14 -7.66 23.97
N ALA A 17 -10.17 -6.36 23.68
CA ALA A 17 -11.36 -5.53 23.90
C ALA A 17 -12.54 -5.96 23.01
N LEU A 18 -12.28 -6.36 21.78
CA LEU A 18 -13.29 -6.94 20.88
C LEU A 18 -13.81 -8.27 21.39
N LEU A 19 -12.93 -9.14 21.91
CA LEU A 19 -13.30 -10.43 22.49
C LEU A 19 -14.09 -10.26 23.80
N ALA A 20 -13.76 -9.28 24.63
CA ALA A 20 -14.50 -8.98 25.87
C ALA A 20 -15.95 -8.53 25.60
N ASN A 21 -16.21 -7.91 24.42
CA ASN A 21 -17.54 -7.51 23.99
C ASN A 21 -18.23 -8.56 23.10
N TYR A 22 -17.78 -9.82 23.18
CA TYR A 22 -18.28 -10.92 22.35
C TYR A 22 -19.74 -11.28 22.66
N ARG A 23 -20.53 -11.46 21.60
CA ARG A 23 -21.93 -11.89 21.71
C ARG A 23 -22.02 -13.41 21.51
N ARG A 24 -22.52 -14.13 22.50
CA ARG A 24 -22.67 -15.61 22.44
C ARG A 24 -23.45 -16.11 21.21
N ALA A 25 -24.36 -15.30 20.69
CA ALA A 25 -25.13 -15.61 19.47
C ALA A 25 -24.25 -15.75 18.21
N TRP A 26 -23.02 -15.29 18.23
CA TRP A 26 -22.08 -15.41 17.11
C TRP A 26 -21.28 -16.71 17.12
N LEU A 27 -21.26 -17.43 18.27
CA LEU A 27 -20.36 -18.58 18.48
C LEU A 27 -20.50 -19.67 17.41
N ALA A 28 -21.73 -20.09 17.08
CA ALA A 28 -21.95 -21.11 16.07
C ALA A 28 -21.43 -20.71 14.67
N ARG A 29 -21.57 -19.42 14.32
CA ARG A 29 -21.09 -18.88 13.05
C ARG A 29 -19.58 -18.77 13.02
N ASP A 30 -18.96 -18.29 14.11
CA ASP A 30 -17.50 -18.17 14.22
C ASP A 30 -16.82 -19.54 14.26
N LEU A 31 -17.42 -20.55 14.91
CA LEU A 31 -16.95 -21.93 14.88
C LEU A 31 -16.97 -22.49 13.46
N TYR A 32 -18.10 -22.39 12.76
CA TYR A 32 -18.21 -22.86 11.38
C TYR A 32 -17.22 -22.12 10.45
N ALA A 33 -17.14 -20.80 10.57
CA ALA A 33 -16.22 -19.99 9.78
C ALA A 33 -14.75 -20.32 10.07
N GLY A 34 -14.39 -20.59 11.34
CA GLY A 34 -13.04 -21.00 11.72
C GLY A 34 -12.63 -22.35 11.15
N ILE A 35 -13.53 -23.34 11.18
CA ILE A 35 -13.32 -24.66 10.55
C ILE A 35 -13.17 -24.49 9.02
N ALA A 36 -14.07 -23.74 8.37
CA ALA A 36 -13.98 -23.47 6.94
C ALA A 36 -12.70 -22.73 6.56
N LEU A 37 -12.26 -21.78 7.39
CA LEU A 37 -11.02 -21.03 7.20
C LEU A 37 -9.80 -21.95 7.34
N SER A 38 -9.73 -22.81 8.37
CA SER A 38 -8.63 -23.77 8.56
C SER A 38 -8.49 -24.73 7.39
N ALA A 39 -9.62 -25.18 6.84
CA ALA A 39 -9.66 -26.05 5.66
C ALA A 39 -9.00 -25.42 4.42
N VAL A 40 -9.06 -24.11 4.28
CA VAL A 40 -8.37 -23.36 3.21
C VAL A 40 -6.93 -23.05 3.58
N LEU A 41 -6.69 -22.64 4.85
CA LEU A 41 -5.36 -22.25 5.30
C LEU A 41 -4.33 -23.38 5.27
N VAL A 42 -4.73 -24.62 5.55
CA VAL A 42 -3.81 -25.76 5.56
C VAL A 42 -3.13 -25.95 4.19
N PRO A 43 -3.85 -26.23 3.09
CA PRO A 43 -3.18 -26.43 1.80
C PRO A 43 -2.52 -25.15 1.27
N VAL A 44 -3.13 -23.99 1.48
CA VAL A 44 -2.60 -22.69 1.02
C VAL A 44 -1.33 -22.31 1.79
N GLY A 45 -1.32 -22.46 3.12
CA GLY A 45 -0.14 -22.18 3.95
C GLY A 45 1.04 -23.08 3.59
N MET A 46 0.79 -24.38 3.41
CA MET A 46 1.82 -25.34 2.96
C MET A 46 2.37 -24.96 1.57
N SER A 47 1.49 -24.62 0.64
CA SER A 47 1.85 -24.25 -0.72
C SER A 47 2.73 -22.98 -0.76
N TYR A 48 2.38 -21.96 0.02
CA TYR A 48 3.15 -20.71 0.05
C TYR A 48 4.50 -20.86 0.75
N ALA A 49 4.58 -21.70 1.80
CA ALA A 49 5.86 -22.03 2.39
C ALA A 49 6.80 -22.71 1.38
N GLN A 50 6.31 -23.68 0.63
CA GLN A 50 7.07 -24.32 -0.43
C GLN A 50 7.43 -23.30 -1.53
N ALA A 51 6.50 -22.42 -1.91
CA ALA A 51 6.78 -21.33 -2.85
C ALA A 51 7.89 -20.39 -2.36
N ALA A 52 8.01 -20.21 -1.06
CA ALA A 52 9.08 -19.47 -0.43
C ALA A 52 10.41 -20.26 -0.32
N GLY A 53 10.49 -21.49 -0.80
CA GLY A 53 11.68 -22.36 -0.66
C GLY A 53 11.81 -23.01 0.71
N LEU A 54 10.73 -23.10 1.48
CA LEU A 54 10.70 -23.60 2.84
C LEU A 54 9.95 -24.96 2.93
N PRO A 55 10.21 -25.75 3.96
CA PRO A 55 9.37 -26.92 4.26
C PRO A 55 7.91 -26.50 4.46
N ALA A 56 6.97 -27.32 3.98
CA ALA A 56 5.53 -27.02 3.99
C ALA A 56 4.99 -26.70 5.39
N ILE A 57 5.53 -27.33 6.43
CA ILE A 57 5.11 -27.13 7.82
C ILE A 57 5.32 -25.69 8.34
N THR A 58 6.34 -24.99 7.85
CA THR A 58 6.64 -23.61 8.27
C THR A 58 5.47 -22.67 7.97
N GLY A 59 4.72 -22.93 6.91
CA GLY A 59 3.52 -22.17 6.57
C GLY A 59 2.37 -22.41 7.54
N LEU A 60 2.26 -23.60 8.12
CA LEU A 60 1.26 -23.89 9.15
C LEU A 60 1.65 -23.25 10.49
N HIS A 61 2.93 -23.30 10.87
CA HIS A 61 3.44 -22.58 12.04
C HIS A 61 3.20 -21.08 11.92
N ALA A 62 3.52 -20.48 10.78
CA ALA A 62 3.28 -19.07 10.50
C ALA A 62 1.77 -18.73 10.55
N SER A 63 0.90 -19.63 10.04
CA SER A 63 -0.56 -19.43 10.08
C SER A 63 -1.07 -19.39 11.52
N VAL A 64 -0.70 -20.37 12.36
CA VAL A 64 -1.09 -20.41 13.76
C VAL A 64 -0.62 -19.16 14.50
N ALA A 65 0.66 -18.82 14.37
CA ALA A 65 1.25 -17.64 15.00
C ALA A 65 0.52 -16.34 14.60
N ALA A 66 0.28 -16.16 13.29
CA ALA A 66 -0.37 -14.97 12.76
C ALA A 66 -1.81 -14.82 13.26
N LEU A 67 -2.59 -15.91 13.24
CA LEU A 67 -3.98 -15.93 13.70
C LEU A 67 -4.09 -15.60 15.18
N LEU A 68 -3.21 -16.16 16.02
CA LEU A 68 -3.18 -15.90 17.47
C LEU A 68 -2.76 -14.46 17.77
N ALA A 69 -1.66 -13.98 17.18
CA ALA A 69 -1.16 -12.63 17.43
C ALA A 69 -2.18 -11.57 16.99
N TYR A 70 -2.79 -11.75 15.81
CA TYR A 70 -3.76 -10.80 15.31
C TYR A 70 -5.08 -10.84 16.08
N ALA A 71 -5.52 -12.00 16.56
CA ALA A 71 -6.70 -12.09 17.40
C ALA A 71 -6.58 -11.30 18.72
N LEU A 72 -5.35 -11.11 19.21
CA LEU A 72 -5.07 -10.35 20.44
C LEU A 72 -4.84 -8.85 20.18
N LEU A 73 -4.10 -8.52 19.14
CA LEU A 73 -3.59 -7.17 18.88
C LEU A 73 -4.30 -6.47 17.72
N GLY A 74 -5.03 -7.21 16.88
CA GLY A 74 -5.67 -6.67 15.68
C GLY A 74 -6.86 -5.78 15.99
N PRO A 75 -6.96 -4.59 15.39
CA PRO A 75 -8.11 -3.71 15.55
C PRO A 75 -9.32 -4.12 14.71
N SER A 76 -9.11 -4.88 13.64
CA SER A 76 -10.18 -5.32 12.74
C SER A 76 -10.86 -6.58 13.25
N ARG A 77 -12.21 -6.62 13.18
CA ARG A 77 -13.03 -7.71 13.73
C ARG A 77 -12.92 -9.06 13.01
N ILE A 78 -12.59 -9.07 11.73
CA ILE A 78 -12.69 -10.27 10.88
C ILE A 78 -11.44 -10.48 10.00
N LEU A 79 -10.46 -9.59 10.04
CA LEU A 79 -9.29 -9.68 9.18
C LEU A 79 -8.45 -10.93 9.54
N VAL A 80 -7.97 -11.63 8.50
CA VAL A 80 -7.21 -12.87 8.61
C VAL A 80 -5.78 -12.65 8.13
N LEU A 81 -4.79 -12.93 8.98
CA LEU A 81 -3.37 -12.95 8.61
C LEU A 81 -2.86 -14.38 8.39
N GLY A 82 -1.79 -14.50 7.65
CA GLY A 82 -1.07 -15.76 7.41
C GLY A 82 -0.10 -15.67 6.24
N PRO A 83 0.55 -16.77 5.83
CA PRO A 83 1.39 -16.81 4.64
C PRO A 83 0.64 -16.31 3.42
N ASP A 84 1.29 -15.49 2.59
CA ASP A 84 0.67 -14.90 1.41
C ASP A 84 1.48 -15.13 0.14
N SER A 85 0.78 -15.16 -1.01
CA SER A 85 1.39 -15.46 -2.30
C SER A 85 2.41 -14.41 -2.74
N ALA A 86 2.12 -13.13 -2.51
CA ALA A 86 3.05 -12.05 -2.84
C ALA A 86 4.32 -12.12 -1.98
N LEU A 87 4.16 -12.44 -0.68
CA LEU A 87 5.29 -12.61 0.23
C LEU A 87 6.11 -13.86 -0.05
N ALA A 88 5.50 -14.96 -0.52
CA ALA A 88 6.21 -16.18 -0.82
C ALA A 88 7.37 -15.95 -1.81
N ALA A 89 7.12 -15.17 -2.86
CA ALA A 89 8.16 -14.81 -3.84
C ALA A 89 9.24 -13.89 -3.25
N LEU A 90 8.84 -12.93 -2.39
CA LEU A 90 9.78 -12.05 -1.69
C LEU A 90 10.69 -12.81 -0.74
N ILE A 91 10.10 -13.71 0.07
CA ILE A 91 10.83 -14.55 1.00
C ILE A 91 11.81 -15.43 0.22
N ALA A 92 11.35 -16.10 -0.86
CA ALA A 92 12.21 -16.92 -1.71
C ALA A 92 13.39 -16.11 -2.26
N GLY A 93 13.15 -14.92 -2.83
CA GLY A 93 14.17 -14.04 -3.37
C GLY A 93 15.19 -13.56 -2.33
N ALA A 94 14.77 -13.43 -1.07
CA ALA A 94 15.65 -12.99 0.02
C ALA A 94 16.48 -14.15 0.63
N ILE A 95 15.87 -15.35 0.80
CA ILE A 95 16.50 -16.42 1.58
C ILE A 95 17.19 -17.50 0.73
N VAL A 96 16.66 -17.83 -0.46
CA VAL A 96 17.18 -18.94 -1.28
C VAL A 96 18.66 -18.72 -1.65
N PRO A 97 19.11 -17.53 -2.06
CA PRO A 97 20.52 -17.28 -2.36
C PRO A 97 21.45 -17.48 -1.15
N LEU A 98 20.94 -17.28 0.08
CA LEU A 98 21.70 -17.35 1.33
C LEU A 98 21.66 -18.73 1.98
N ALA A 99 20.60 -19.50 1.72
CA ALA A 99 20.35 -20.79 2.39
C ALA A 99 21.23 -21.94 1.92
N GLY A 100 21.78 -21.90 0.70
CA GLY A 100 22.69 -22.93 0.19
C GLY A 100 22.10 -24.34 0.14
N HIS A 101 20.79 -24.46 -0.10
CA HIS A 101 20.03 -25.72 -0.12
C HIS A 101 19.92 -26.42 1.25
N ASP A 102 20.25 -25.76 2.35
CA ASP A 102 20.11 -26.28 3.71
C ASP A 102 18.74 -25.88 4.32
N PRO A 103 17.79 -26.84 4.53
CA PRO A 103 16.46 -26.53 5.05
C PRO A 103 16.47 -25.90 6.47
N PRO A 104 17.27 -26.38 7.44
CA PRO A 104 17.40 -25.71 8.75
C PRO A 104 17.84 -24.25 8.63
N ARG A 105 18.83 -23.97 7.78
CA ARG A 105 19.31 -22.61 7.53
C ARG A 105 18.24 -21.74 6.86
N ALA A 106 17.51 -22.29 5.88
CA ALA A 106 16.41 -21.59 5.24
C ALA A 106 15.33 -21.18 6.25
N ILE A 107 14.97 -22.06 7.19
CA ILE A 107 14.01 -21.77 8.27
C ILE A 107 14.54 -20.65 9.18
N ALA A 108 15.82 -20.71 9.57
CA ALA A 108 16.42 -19.69 10.41
C ALA A 108 16.44 -18.31 9.72
N LEU A 109 16.82 -18.26 8.43
CA LEU A 109 16.81 -17.03 7.63
C LEU A 109 15.39 -16.47 7.44
N ALA A 110 14.40 -17.34 7.19
CA ALA A 110 13.01 -16.93 7.06
C ALA A 110 12.43 -16.38 8.38
N GLY A 111 12.80 -17.01 9.51
CA GLY A 111 12.47 -16.50 10.84
C GLY A 111 13.12 -15.14 11.12
N ALA A 112 14.40 -14.97 10.81
CA ALA A 112 15.10 -13.69 10.95
C ALA A 112 14.51 -12.60 10.05
N LEU A 113 14.14 -12.93 8.81
CA LEU A 113 13.46 -12.02 7.89
C LEU A 113 12.11 -11.56 8.46
N ALA A 114 11.31 -12.51 9.00
CA ALA A 114 10.03 -12.21 9.63
C ALA A 114 10.19 -11.32 10.88
N LEU A 115 11.18 -11.60 11.73
CA LEU A 115 11.51 -10.77 12.90
C LEU A 115 11.91 -9.36 12.50
N SER A 116 12.78 -9.22 11.51
CA SER A 116 13.24 -7.92 11.01
C SER A 116 12.09 -7.11 10.40
N ALA A 117 11.29 -7.72 9.53
CA ALA A 117 10.11 -7.08 8.94
C ALA A 117 9.07 -6.73 10.00
N GLY A 118 8.84 -7.61 10.99
CA GLY A 118 7.94 -7.38 12.11
C GLY A 118 8.37 -6.20 12.98
N THR A 119 9.67 -6.11 13.28
CA THR A 119 10.25 -4.98 14.01
C THR A 119 10.06 -3.67 13.27
N ILE A 120 10.32 -3.65 11.96
CA ILE A 120 10.08 -2.47 11.10
C ILE A 120 8.61 -2.05 11.18
N CYS A 121 7.66 -2.99 11.05
CA CYS A 121 6.23 -2.69 11.13
C CYS A 121 5.83 -2.10 12.50
N ILE A 122 6.34 -2.66 13.61
CA ILE A 122 6.06 -2.13 14.96
C ILE A 122 6.62 -0.73 15.11
N LEU A 123 7.87 -0.50 14.70
CA LEU A 123 8.50 0.82 14.78
C LEU A 123 7.71 1.85 13.99
N LEU A 124 7.31 1.55 12.75
CA LEU A 124 6.48 2.44 11.94
C LEU A 124 5.12 2.71 12.59
N GLY A 125 4.50 1.69 13.20
CA GLY A 125 3.23 1.83 13.92
C GLY A 125 3.33 2.71 15.17
N VAL A 126 4.37 2.52 15.99
CA VAL A 126 4.63 3.29 17.21
C VAL A 126 4.99 4.74 16.88
N LEU A 127 5.78 4.97 15.84
CA LEU A 127 6.14 6.31 15.38
C LEU A 127 4.98 7.04 14.66
N GLY A 128 3.82 6.42 14.51
CA GLY A 128 2.68 7.05 13.85
C GLY A 128 2.80 7.18 12.33
N LEU A 129 3.71 6.41 11.72
CA LEU A 129 4.02 6.46 10.29
C LEU A 129 3.07 5.60 9.43
N GLY A 130 1.88 5.29 9.92
CA GLY A 130 0.87 4.52 9.18
C GLY A 130 0.44 5.11 7.83
N PHE A 131 0.75 6.37 7.57
CA PHE A 131 0.51 7.02 6.27
C PHE A 131 1.48 6.59 5.17
N VAL A 132 2.62 5.98 5.51
CA VAL A 132 3.65 5.54 4.54
C VAL A 132 3.06 4.59 3.48
N THR A 133 2.01 3.83 3.81
CA THR A 133 1.29 3.01 2.82
C THR A 133 0.68 3.79 1.68
N ASP A 134 0.32 5.05 1.91
CA ASP A 134 -0.28 5.88 0.88
C ASP A 134 0.77 6.34 -0.16
N LEU A 135 2.08 6.17 0.15
CA LEU A 135 3.18 6.45 -0.79
C LEU A 135 3.32 5.39 -1.88
N LEU A 136 2.84 4.17 -1.65
CA LEU A 136 2.86 3.13 -2.67
C LEU A 136 1.69 3.33 -3.64
N SER A 137 1.95 3.97 -4.77
CA SER A 137 0.91 4.29 -5.76
C SER A 137 0.32 3.03 -6.39
N ARG A 138 -0.98 3.06 -6.73
CA ARG A 138 -1.67 1.92 -7.38
C ARG A 138 -1.02 1.44 -8.67
N PRO A 139 -0.52 2.31 -9.58
CA PRO A 139 0.20 1.86 -10.77
C PRO A 139 1.37 0.94 -10.49
N ILE A 140 2.12 1.23 -9.42
CA ILE A 140 3.26 0.43 -9.00
C ILE A 140 2.80 -0.91 -8.44
N GLN A 141 1.72 -0.91 -7.63
CA GLN A 141 1.11 -2.15 -7.14
C GLN A 141 0.72 -3.08 -8.29
N TYR A 142 0.10 -2.56 -9.36
CA TYR A 142 -0.22 -3.37 -10.54
C TYR A 142 1.04 -3.93 -11.22
N GLY A 143 2.10 -3.14 -11.33
CA GLY A 143 3.37 -3.57 -11.91
C GLY A 143 3.99 -4.75 -11.15
N TYR A 144 4.25 -4.58 -9.85
CA TYR A 144 4.92 -5.62 -9.08
C TYR A 144 4.03 -6.86 -8.88
N LEU A 145 2.71 -6.72 -8.68
CA LEU A 145 1.82 -7.87 -8.52
C LEU A 145 1.77 -8.74 -9.79
N ASN A 146 1.69 -8.12 -10.98
CA ASN A 146 1.77 -8.87 -12.23
C ASN A 146 3.15 -9.52 -12.43
N GLY A 147 4.24 -8.84 -12.04
CA GLY A 147 5.58 -9.42 -12.06
C GLY A 147 5.72 -10.63 -11.13
N ILE A 148 5.25 -10.50 -9.88
CA ILE A 148 5.21 -11.61 -8.92
C ILE A 148 4.35 -12.76 -9.43
N ALA A 149 3.18 -12.48 -10.03
CA ALA A 149 2.31 -13.52 -10.56
C ALA A 149 3.03 -14.38 -11.60
N ILE A 150 3.75 -13.76 -12.53
CA ILE A 150 4.54 -14.48 -13.54
C ILE A 150 5.70 -15.21 -12.88
N ALA A 151 6.45 -14.59 -11.98
CA ALA A 151 7.57 -15.21 -11.28
C ALA A 151 7.13 -16.46 -10.50
N LEU A 152 6.02 -16.39 -9.77
CA LEU A 152 5.45 -17.53 -9.04
C LEU A 152 4.97 -18.64 -9.97
N ALA A 153 4.22 -18.29 -11.04
CA ALA A 153 3.70 -19.29 -11.96
C ALA A 153 4.84 -20.03 -12.67
N LEU A 154 5.83 -19.32 -13.20
CA LEU A 154 6.99 -19.92 -13.87
C LEU A 154 7.87 -20.71 -12.90
N GLY A 155 8.09 -20.21 -11.68
CA GLY A 155 8.89 -20.90 -10.66
C GLY A 155 8.26 -22.21 -10.16
N ARG A 156 6.92 -22.39 -10.29
CA ARG A 156 6.21 -23.61 -9.86
C ARG A 156 5.80 -24.53 -11.01
N LEU A 157 5.99 -24.09 -12.25
CA LEU A 157 5.67 -24.90 -13.42
C LEU A 157 6.48 -26.22 -13.48
N PRO A 158 7.79 -26.26 -13.18
CA PRO A 158 8.52 -27.53 -13.11
C PRO A 158 7.94 -28.52 -12.11
N GLU A 159 7.57 -28.06 -10.91
CA GLU A 159 6.99 -28.91 -9.87
C GLU A 159 5.59 -29.39 -10.25
N LEU A 160 4.78 -28.54 -10.91
CA LEU A 160 3.49 -28.95 -11.47
C LEU A 160 3.62 -30.07 -12.48
N LEU A 161 4.66 -30.02 -13.33
CA LEU A 161 4.93 -30.99 -14.38
C LEU A 161 5.76 -32.20 -13.89
N GLY A 162 6.05 -32.27 -12.60
CA GLY A 162 6.84 -33.36 -12.02
C GLY A 162 8.28 -33.43 -12.52
N MET A 163 8.86 -32.25 -12.88
CA MET A 163 10.26 -32.11 -13.24
C MET A 163 11.14 -31.96 -11.99
N PRO A 164 12.43 -32.31 -12.06
CA PRO A 164 13.38 -31.98 -10.99
C PRO A 164 13.45 -30.46 -10.82
N VAL A 165 13.25 -29.99 -9.57
CA VAL A 165 13.25 -28.56 -9.24
C VAL A 165 14.67 -28.04 -9.31
N SER A 166 14.93 -27.02 -10.15
CA SER A 166 16.13 -26.19 -10.06
C SER A 166 15.77 -24.85 -9.41
N ALA A 167 16.49 -24.51 -8.35
CA ALA A 167 16.38 -23.18 -7.77
C ALA A 167 17.06 -22.17 -8.72
N GLY A 168 16.29 -21.25 -9.30
CA GLY A 168 16.82 -20.23 -10.20
C GLY A 168 15.82 -19.08 -10.39
N ASP A 169 16.32 -17.97 -10.90
CA ASP A 169 15.51 -16.81 -11.30
C ASP A 169 14.59 -17.16 -12.48
N VAL A 170 13.60 -16.30 -12.74
CA VAL A 170 12.64 -16.46 -13.84
C VAL A 170 13.31 -16.74 -15.17
N PHE A 171 14.42 -16.04 -15.47
CA PHE A 171 15.17 -16.19 -16.71
C PHE A 171 15.93 -17.53 -16.81
N SER A 172 16.43 -18.08 -15.70
CA SER A 172 17.06 -19.38 -15.67
C SER A 172 16.05 -20.53 -15.69
N SER A 173 14.84 -20.29 -15.16
CA SER A 173 13.78 -21.28 -15.12
C SER A 173 13.25 -21.61 -16.53
N VAL A 174 13.09 -20.62 -17.42
CA VAL A 174 12.54 -20.86 -18.77
C VAL A 174 13.42 -21.79 -19.62
N PRO A 175 14.74 -21.56 -19.80
CA PRO A 175 15.61 -22.48 -20.51
C PRO A 175 15.62 -23.88 -19.87
N HIS A 176 15.59 -23.96 -18.54
CA HIS A 176 15.57 -25.24 -17.83
C HIS A 176 14.30 -26.05 -18.12
N ILE A 177 13.13 -25.40 -18.09
CA ILE A 177 11.86 -26.01 -18.47
C ILE A 177 11.90 -26.51 -19.92
N VAL A 178 12.40 -25.70 -20.85
CA VAL A 178 12.50 -26.07 -22.27
C VAL A 178 13.44 -27.28 -22.45
N HIS A 179 14.62 -27.28 -21.81
CA HIS A 179 15.57 -28.41 -21.87
C HIS A 179 15.00 -29.68 -21.21
N ALA A 180 14.29 -29.55 -20.09
CA ALA A 180 13.67 -30.68 -19.42
C ALA A 180 12.54 -31.29 -20.26
N LEU A 181 11.72 -30.46 -20.91
CA LEU A 181 10.68 -30.91 -21.86
C LEU A 181 11.28 -31.60 -23.09
N ALA A 182 12.29 -30.98 -23.71
CA ALA A 182 12.98 -31.53 -24.87
C ALA A 182 13.72 -32.84 -24.54
N GLY A 183 14.25 -32.97 -23.31
CA GLY A 183 14.94 -34.17 -22.83
C GLY A 183 14.03 -35.24 -22.24
N GLY A 184 12.71 -35.06 -22.26
CA GLY A 184 11.74 -36.04 -21.70
C GLY A 184 11.84 -36.22 -20.17
N ARG A 185 12.49 -35.28 -19.46
CA ARG A 185 12.70 -35.35 -18.01
C ARG A 185 11.50 -34.81 -17.23
N PHE A 186 10.32 -35.32 -17.48
CA PHE A 186 9.10 -34.92 -16.77
C PHE A 186 8.25 -36.17 -16.49
N SER A 187 7.43 -36.12 -15.46
CA SER A 187 6.47 -37.18 -15.13
C SER A 187 5.11 -36.83 -15.69
N VAL A 188 4.69 -37.55 -16.73
CA VAL A 188 3.34 -37.39 -17.31
C VAL A 188 2.26 -37.56 -16.25
N ALA A 189 2.41 -38.54 -15.37
CA ALA A 189 1.46 -38.80 -14.28
C ALA A 189 1.35 -37.62 -13.29
N ALA A 190 2.49 -37.05 -12.89
CA ALA A 190 2.53 -35.89 -12.02
C ALA A 190 1.94 -34.64 -12.70
N GLY A 191 2.28 -34.42 -13.98
CA GLY A 191 1.74 -33.30 -14.78
C GLY A 191 0.23 -33.39 -14.96
N LEU A 192 -0.29 -34.57 -15.31
CA LEU A 192 -1.74 -34.80 -15.42
C LEU A 192 -2.46 -34.55 -14.08
N LEU A 193 -1.90 -35.06 -12.97
CA LEU A 193 -2.45 -34.81 -11.64
C LEU A 193 -2.44 -33.32 -11.30
N GLY A 194 -1.33 -32.60 -11.54
CA GLY A 194 -1.22 -31.18 -11.29
C GLY A 194 -2.22 -30.36 -12.10
N VAL A 195 -2.36 -30.65 -13.40
CA VAL A 195 -3.34 -29.97 -14.27
C VAL A 195 -4.77 -30.30 -13.84
N ALA A 196 -5.06 -31.56 -13.46
CA ALA A 196 -6.38 -31.95 -12.94
C ALA A 196 -6.74 -31.18 -11.65
N VAL A 197 -5.78 -31.02 -10.72
CA VAL A 197 -5.98 -30.24 -9.51
C VAL A 197 -6.28 -28.77 -9.85
N LEU A 198 -5.50 -28.16 -10.75
CA LEU A 198 -5.70 -26.78 -11.17
C LEU A 198 -7.09 -26.61 -11.84
N ALA A 199 -7.45 -27.50 -12.74
CA ALA A 199 -8.76 -27.51 -13.40
C ALA A 199 -9.90 -27.65 -12.38
N THR A 200 -9.75 -28.54 -11.40
CA THR A 200 -10.73 -28.75 -10.31
C THR A 200 -10.91 -27.49 -9.48
N ILE A 201 -9.83 -26.82 -9.09
CA ILE A 201 -9.90 -25.56 -8.32
C ILE A 201 -10.65 -24.49 -9.13
N ILE A 202 -10.33 -24.34 -10.42
CA ILE A 202 -10.98 -23.35 -11.31
C ILE A 202 -12.46 -23.69 -11.49
N LEU A 203 -12.78 -24.97 -11.69
CA LEU A 203 -14.16 -25.44 -11.85
C LEU A 203 -15.00 -25.14 -10.60
N PHE A 204 -14.51 -25.49 -9.40
CA PHE A 204 -15.22 -25.19 -8.16
C PHE A 204 -15.43 -23.70 -7.95
N LYS A 205 -14.47 -22.87 -8.33
CA LYS A 205 -14.64 -21.40 -8.27
C LYS A 205 -15.78 -20.90 -9.15
N GLN A 206 -16.00 -21.53 -10.31
CA GLN A 206 -17.04 -21.11 -11.26
C GLN A 206 -18.42 -21.69 -10.91
N VAL A 207 -18.48 -23.00 -10.59
CA VAL A 207 -19.73 -23.74 -10.41
C VAL A 207 -20.23 -23.70 -8.96
N ALA A 208 -19.32 -23.80 -8.00
CA ALA A 208 -19.65 -23.90 -6.58
C ALA A 208 -18.74 -23.03 -5.70
N PRO A 209 -18.79 -21.67 -5.83
CA PRO A 209 -17.86 -20.76 -5.15
C PRO A 209 -17.96 -20.78 -3.62
N ARG A 210 -19.01 -21.37 -3.07
CA ARG A 210 -19.20 -21.55 -1.61
C ARG A 210 -18.44 -22.75 -1.05
N TRP A 211 -18.00 -23.70 -1.90
CA TRP A 211 -17.28 -24.89 -1.48
C TRP A 211 -15.77 -24.60 -1.41
N PRO A 212 -15.04 -25.20 -0.46
CA PRO A 212 -13.59 -25.03 -0.36
C PRO A 212 -12.86 -25.82 -1.45
N GLY A 213 -12.97 -25.36 -2.72
CA GLY A 213 -12.48 -26.07 -3.90
C GLY A 213 -11.00 -26.41 -3.84
N VAL A 214 -10.17 -25.57 -3.23
CA VAL A 214 -8.73 -25.84 -3.01
C VAL A 214 -8.54 -27.07 -2.11
N LEU A 215 -9.26 -27.15 -0.99
CA LEU A 215 -9.16 -28.30 -0.08
C LEU A 215 -9.62 -29.57 -0.77
N ILE A 216 -10.77 -29.52 -1.45
CA ILE A 216 -11.35 -30.69 -2.14
C ILE A 216 -10.38 -31.20 -3.21
N ALA A 217 -9.80 -30.31 -4.01
CA ALA A 217 -8.85 -30.67 -5.05
C ALA A 217 -7.57 -31.31 -4.48
N VAL A 218 -7.03 -30.75 -3.38
CA VAL A 218 -5.83 -31.29 -2.72
C VAL A 218 -6.13 -32.66 -2.06
N LEU A 219 -7.27 -32.81 -1.38
CA LEU A 219 -7.67 -34.08 -0.78
C LEU A 219 -7.89 -35.14 -1.84
N ALA A 220 -8.61 -34.84 -2.93
CA ALA A 220 -8.80 -35.75 -4.07
C ALA A 220 -7.46 -36.16 -4.66
N ALA A 221 -6.54 -35.22 -4.90
CA ALA A 221 -5.20 -35.50 -5.39
C ALA A 221 -4.41 -36.42 -4.44
N THR A 222 -4.55 -36.21 -3.12
CA THR A 222 -3.88 -37.02 -2.10
C THR A 222 -4.39 -38.45 -2.11
N ILE A 223 -5.68 -38.66 -2.33
CA ILE A 223 -6.29 -39.99 -2.45
C ILE A 223 -5.85 -40.66 -3.77
N VAL A 224 -5.95 -39.92 -4.89
CA VAL A 224 -5.61 -40.42 -6.23
C VAL A 224 -4.12 -40.77 -6.34
N ALA A 225 -3.22 -39.99 -5.74
CA ALA A 225 -1.78 -40.26 -5.73
C ALA A 225 -1.39 -41.58 -5.02
N ARG A 226 -2.31 -42.16 -4.24
CA ARG A 226 -2.12 -43.47 -3.58
C ARG A 226 -2.57 -44.65 -4.43
N LEU A 227 -3.24 -44.42 -5.57
CA LEU A 227 -3.68 -45.46 -6.44
C LEU A 227 -2.55 -45.90 -7.39
N PRO A 228 -2.38 -47.21 -7.67
CA PRO A 228 -1.53 -47.65 -8.78
C PRO A 228 -2.10 -47.10 -10.09
N PRO A 229 -1.31 -46.57 -11.01
CA PRO A 229 0.15 -46.49 -11.14
C PRO A 229 0.80 -45.20 -10.62
N LEU A 230 0.16 -44.39 -9.75
CA LEU A 230 0.57 -43.06 -9.38
C LEU A 230 1.47 -42.99 -8.11
N HIS A 231 1.87 -44.15 -7.55
CA HIS A 231 2.68 -44.22 -6.31
C HIS A 231 4.05 -43.53 -6.36
N GLY A 232 4.56 -43.18 -7.55
CA GLY A 232 5.86 -42.53 -7.74
C GLY A 232 5.83 -41.00 -7.68
N ILE A 233 4.66 -40.38 -7.43
CA ILE A 233 4.55 -38.89 -7.38
C ILE A 233 5.17 -38.36 -6.08
N PRO A 234 6.09 -37.38 -6.16
CA PRO A 234 6.69 -36.80 -4.97
C PRO A 234 5.64 -36.17 -4.04
N THR A 235 5.68 -36.54 -2.77
CA THR A 235 4.82 -36.01 -1.71
C THR A 235 5.59 -35.03 -0.80
N VAL A 236 4.90 -34.37 0.13
CA VAL A 236 5.51 -33.46 1.11
C VAL A 236 6.52 -34.20 1.98
N GLY A 237 6.25 -35.47 2.30
CA GLY A 237 7.13 -36.30 3.14
C GLY A 237 6.90 -36.08 4.63
N ALA A 238 7.78 -36.67 5.45
CA ALA A 238 7.65 -36.62 6.90
C ALA A 238 7.66 -35.18 7.45
N LEU A 239 6.70 -34.89 8.29
CA LEU A 239 6.57 -33.60 8.99
C LEU A 239 6.80 -33.82 10.48
N PRO A 240 7.58 -32.96 11.16
CA PRO A 240 7.69 -33.00 12.61
C PRO A 240 6.32 -32.77 13.24
N ALA A 241 5.99 -33.53 14.28
CA ALA A 241 4.73 -33.38 14.99
C ALA A 241 4.80 -32.20 15.99
N GLY A 242 3.66 -31.52 16.12
CA GLY A 242 3.48 -30.48 17.14
C GLY A 242 3.84 -29.07 16.71
N LEU A 243 3.77 -28.15 17.66
CA LEU A 243 4.18 -26.76 17.50
C LEU A 243 5.60 -26.57 18.04
N PRO A 244 6.48 -25.84 17.34
CA PRO A 244 7.81 -25.56 17.83
C PRO A 244 7.74 -24.60 19.03
N ALA A 245 8.61 -24.80 20.01
CA ALA A 245 8.81 -23.84 21.07
C ALA A 245 9.34 -22.52 20.49
N PRO A 246 8.83 -21.36 20.92
CA PRO A 246 9.33 -20.07 20.47
C PRO A 246 10.84 -19.93 20.77
N ARG A 247 11.62 -19.68 19.73
CA ARG A 247 13.08 -19.48 19.84
C ARG A 247 13.51 -18.40 18.86
N LEU A 248 14.56 -17.65 19.22
CA LEU A 248 15.17 -16.74 18.25
C LEU A 248 15.94 -17.55 17.21
N PRO A 249 15.83 -17.21 15.93
CA PRO A 249 16.58 -17.87 14.87
C PRO A 249 18.08 -17.62 15.03
N ALA A 250 18.87 -18.68 14.91
CA ALA A 250 20.33 -18.60 14.96
C ALA A 250 20.88 -18.14 13.61
N VAL A 251 21.12 -16.84 13.47
CA VAL A 251 21.67 -16.20 12.27
C VAL A 251 22.83 -15.28 12.63
N SER A 252 23.78 -15.08 11.72
CA SER A 252 24.90 -14.16 11.90
C SER A 252 24.49 -12.71 11.63
N LEU A 253 25.31 -11.74 12.09
CA LEU A 253 25.12 -10.33 11.74
C LEU A 253 25.26 -10.09 10.22
N ALA A 254 26.10 -10.86 9.54
CA ALA A 254 26.23 -10.82 8.09
C ALA A 254 24.92 -11.26 7.41
N ASP A 255 24.26 -12.31 7.91
CA ASP A 255 22.96 -12.74 7.40
C ASP A 255 21.90 -11.65 7.61
N LEU A 256 21.88 -11.00 8.78
CA LEU A 256 20.93 -9.90 9.05
C LEU A 256 21.15 -8.71 8.11
N SER A 257 22.40 -8.35 7.84
CA SER A 257 22.71 -7.28 6.87
C SER A 257 22.27 -7.64 5.45
N ALA A 258 22.49 -8.89 5.03
CA ALA A 258 22.04 -9.39 3.73
C ALA A 258 20.52 -9.44 3.60
N LEU A 259 19.80 -9.74 4.69
CA LEU A 259 18.33 -9.77 4.74
C LEU A 259 17.68 -8.38 4.85
N ALA A 260 18.43 -7.32 5.15
CA ALA A 260 17.88 -6.00 5.45
C ALA A 260 17.00 -5.45 4.32
N SER A 261 17.44 -5.53 3.07
CA SER A 261 16.66 -5.10 1.91
C SER A 261 15.39 -5.91 1.72
N GLY A 262 15.47 -7.23 1.93
CA GLY A 262 14.33 -8.14 1.91
C GLY A 262 13.34 -7.83 3.03
N ALA A 263 13.81 -7.52 4.24
CA ALA A 263 12.97 -7.17 5.37
C ALA A 263 12.17 -5.88 5.13
N VAL A 264 12.81 -4.86 4.54
CA VAL A 264 12.13 -3.62 4.14
C VAL A 264 11.07 -3.91 3.07
N ALA A 265 11.42 -4.71 2.04
CA ALA A 265 10.47 -5.05 0.97
C ALA A 265 9.26 -5.85 1.51
N VAL A 266 9.50 -6.85 2.38
CA VAL A 266 8.44 -7.62 3.06
C VAL A 266 7.56 -6.71 3.91
N ALA A 267 8.15 -5.82 4.72
CA ALA A 267 7.40 -4.89 5.55
C ALA A 267 6.51 -3.96 4.71
N LEU A 268 7.05 -3.37 3.63
CA LEU A 268 6.30 -2.46 2.74
C LEU A 268 5.12 -3.16 2.06
N VAL A 269 5.34 -4.36 1.50
CA VAL A 269 4.28 -5.11 0.81
C VAL A 269 3.22 -5.58 1.79
N SER A 270 3.63 -6.19 2.91
CA SER A 270 2.69 -6.64 3.96
C SER A 270 1.84 -5.50 4.48
N PHE A 271 2.45 -4.33 4.65
CA PHE A 271 1.76 -3.15 5.11
C PHE A 271 0.80 -2.59 4.06
N ALA A 272 1.19 -2.55 2.78
CA ALA A 272 0.30 -2.13 1.71
C ALA A 272 -0.96 -3.02 1.63
N ASP A 273 -0.77 -4.35 1.72
CA ASP A 273 -1.86 -5.33 1.67
C ASP A 273 -2.82 -5.17 2.85
N ILE A 274 -2.31 -5.10 4.09
CA ILE A 274 -3.17 -4.97 5.27
C ILE A 274 -3.93 -3.64 5.28
N SER A 275 -3.31 -2.54 4.87
CA SER A 275 -3.95 -1.23 4.80
C SER A 275 -5.08 -1.18 3.77
N MET A 276 -4.89 -1.85 2.62
CA MET A 276 -5.93 -1.91 1.59
C MET A 276 -7.14 -2.72 2.07
N LEU A 277 -6.89 -3.88 2.69
CA LEU A 277 -7.95 -4.77 3.16
C LEU A 277 -8.66 -4.19 4.39
N SER A 278 -7.93 -3.64 5.34
CA SER A 278 -8.50 -2.97 6.53
C SER A 278 -9.40 -1.81 6.15
N ARG A 279 -9.00 -0.97 5.19
CA ARG A 279 -9.86 0.11 4.66
C ARG A 279 -11.13 -0.42 4.02
N ALA A 280 -11.05 -1.48 3.24
CA ALA A 280 -12.22 -2.09 2.60
C ALA A 280 -13.21 -2.67 3.61
N LEU A 281 -12.71 -3.27 4.70
CA LEU A 281 -13.52 -3.80 5.79
C LEU A 281 -14.13 -2.68 6.64
N SER A 282 -13.35 -1.67 7.01
CA SER A 282 -13.80 -0.53 7.80
C SER A 282 -14.87 0.28 7.08
N ALA A 283 -14.74 0.47 5.76
CA ALA A 283 -15.76 1.14 4.94
C ALA A 283 -17.11 0.40 4.95
N ARG A 284 -17.10 -0.94 5.07
CA ARG A 284 -18.34 -1.75 5.19
C ARG A 284 -18.93 -1.69 6.61
N ALA A 285 -18.08 -1.55 7.61
CA ALA A 285 -18.49 -1.49 9.02
C ALA A 285 -18.89 -0.07 9.46
N GLY A 286 -18.57 0.96 8.68
CA GLY A 286 -18.76 2.37 9.04
C GLY A 286 -17.73 2.90 10.04
N ASP A 287 -16.63 2.19 10.26
CA ASP A 287 -15.57 2.54 11.20
C ASP A 287 -14.35 3.15 10.46
N ALA A 288 -13.55 3.95 11.18
CA ALA A 288 -12.28 4.44 10.66
C ALA A 288 -11.15 3.42 10.98
N PRO A 289 -10.33 3.02 9.98
CA PRO A 289 -9.25 2.08 10.21
C PRO A 289 -8.13 2.71 11.04
N ASN A 290 -7.71 2.06 12.12
CA ASN A 290 -6.54 2.47 12.88
C ASN A 290 -5.27 1.88 12.26
N ARG A 291 -4.68 2.60 11.30
CA ARG A 291 -3.52 2.15 10.51
C ARG A 291 -2.29 1.82 11.35
N ASN A 292 -2.03 2.62 12.38
CA ASN A 292 -0.87 2.41 13.25
C ASN A 292 -1.03 1.12 14.06
N GLN A 293 -2.23 0.86 14.56
CA GLN A 293 -2.53 -0.37 15.29
C GLN A 293 -2.51 -1.61 14.38
N GLU A 294 -2.94 -1.48 13.12
CA GLU A 294 -2.80 -2.56 12.12
C GLU A 294 -1.33 -2.93 11.89
N LEU A 295 -0.43 -1.92 11.82
CA LEU A 295 1.02 -2.14 11.71
C LEU A 295 1.59 -2.86 12.94
N ILE A 296 1.20 -2.45 14.13
CA ILE A 296 1.66 -3.09 15.38
C ILE A 296 1.18 -4.54 15.41
N ALA A 297 -0.08 -4.80 15.06
CA ALA A 297 -0.63 -6.15 15.03
C ALA A 297 0.04 -7.04 13.96
N LEU A 298 0.29 -6.51 12.77
CA LEU A 298 1.03 -7.17 11.70
C LEU A 298 2.47 -7.48 12.13
N GLY A 299 3.13 -6.49 12.75
CA GLY A 299 4.48 -6.66 13.25
C GLY A 299 4.58 -7.73 14.32
N ALA A 300 3.66 -7.74 15.28
CA ALA A 300 3.60 -8.78 16.31
C ALA A 300 3.32 -10.18 15.73
N ALA A 301 2.46 -10.27 14.71
CA ALA A 301 2.22 -11.51 13.99
C ALA A 301 3.50 -12.04 13.30
N ASN A 302 4.28 -11.14 12.69
CA ASN A 302 5.56 -11.49 12.08
C ASN A 302 6.62 -11.87 13.12
N LEU A 303 6.68 -11.17 14.26
CA LEU A 303 7.58 -11.55 15.36
C LEU A 303 7.26 -12.96 15.88
N LEU A 304 6.00 -13.25 16.15
CA LEU A 304 5.60 -14.56 16.66
C LEU A 304 5.83 -15.65 15.61
N ALA A 305 5.52 -15.39 14.33
CA ALA A 305 5.80 -16.32 13.25
C ALA A 305 7.30 -16.63 13.11
N GLY A 306 8.16 -15.59 13.16
CA GLY A 306 9.61 -15.76 13.10
C GLY A 306 10.19 -16.57 14.26
N MET A 307 9.63 -16.40 15.48
CA MET A 307 10.06 -17.16 16.66
C MET A 307 9.56 -18.61 16.67
N THR A 308 8.47 -18.92 15.95
CA THR A 308 7.85 -20.26 15.89
C THR A 308 8.19 -21.02 14.63
N HIS A 309 9.41 -20.85 14.07
CA HIS A 309 9.89 -21.52 12.87
C HIS A 309 8.93 -21.33 11.66
N GLY A 310 8.22 -20.22 11.64
CA GLY A 310 7.38 -19.80 10.54
C GLY A 310 8.13 -18.88 9.57
N CYS A 311 7.39 -18.28 8.66
CA CYS A 311 7.87 -17.28 7.72
C CYS A 311 7.06 -15.99 7.84
N ALA A 312 7.48 -14.94 7.14
CA ALA A 312 6.76 -13.67 7.14
C ALA A 312 5.31 -13.82 6.64
N VAL A 313 4.41 -13.06 7.27
CA VAL A 313 2.97 -13.14 7.07
C VAL A 313 2.37 -11.77 6.71
N SER A 314 1.25 -11.80 5.99
CA SER A 314 0.47 -10.62 5.63
C SER A 314 -1.03 -10.92 5.65
N SER A 315 -1.84 -9.89 5.40
CA SER A 315 -3.25 -10.09 5.11
C SER A 315 -3.46 -10.68 3.72
N SER A 316 -4.63 -11.26 3.47
CA SER A 316 -4.94 -11.82 2.15
C SER A 316 -6.32 -11.42 1.69
N ALA A 317 -6.37 -10.94 0.46
CA ALA A 317 -7.61 -10.63 -0.24
C ALA A 317 -8.49 -11.85 -0.55
N SER A 318 -7.95 -13.07 -0.40
CA SER A 318 -8.71 -14.31 -0.63
C SER A 318 -9.23 -14.96 0.65
N ARG A 319 -8.46 -14.97 1.74
CA ARG A 319 -8.80 -15.65 3.00
C ARG A 319 -9.84 -14.92 3.82
N THR A 320 -9.69 -13.61 3.98
CA THR A 320 -10.67 -12.80 4.71
C THR A 320 -12.07 -12.86 4.09
N PRO A 321 -12.26 -12.76 2.75
CA PRO A 321 -13.56 -12.97 2.13
C PRO A 321 -14.14 -14.38 2.36
N VAL A 322 -13.31 -15.44 2.42
CA VAL A 322 -13.77 -16.80 2.75
C VAL A 322 -14.34 -16.85 4.16
N ALA A 323 -13.64 -16.27 5.14
CA ALA A 323 -14.15 -16.18 6.51
C ALA A 323 -15.49 -15.41 6.56
N ILE A 324 -15.60 -14.28 5.87
CA ILE A 324 -16.83 -13.49 5.77
C ILE A 324 -17.95 -14.29 5.13
N ALA A 325 -17.69 -14.96 4.01
CA ALA A 325 -18.68 -15.79 3.31
C ALA A 325 -19.17 -16.97 4.16
N ALA A 326 -18.31 -17.52 5.01
CA ALA A 326 -18.64 -18.55 5.99
C ALA A 326 -19.39 -18.01 7.22
N GLY A 327 -19.57 -16.67 7.33
CA GLY A 327 -20.37 -16.04 8.38
C GLY A 327 -19.58 -15.54 9.58
N ALA A 328 -18.25 -15.40 9.49
CA ALA A 328 -17.41 -14.84 10.54
C ALA A 328 -17.93 -13.51 11.08
N GLN A 329 -17.96 -13.38 12.41
CA GLN A 329 -18.43 -12.19 13.11
C GLN A 329 -17.34 -11.54 13.98
N SER A 330 -16.31 -12.31 14.34
CA SER A 330 -15.26 -11.85 15.26
C SER A 330 -13.94 -12.60 15.09
N GLN A 331 -12.92 -12.19 15.84
CA GLN A 331 -11.61 -12.84 15.89
C GLN A 331 -11.65 -14.24 16.54
N ILE A 332 -12.76 -14.69 17.12
CA ILE A 332 -12.97 -16.09 17.53
C ILE A 332 -12.80 -17.02 16.32
N THR A 333 -13.23 -16.61 15.13
CA THR A 333 -12.97 -17.34 13.87
C THR A 333 -11.49 -17.67 13.69
N ASN A 334 -10.60 -16.71 13.93
CA ASN A 334 -9.15 -16.91 13.82
C ASN A 334 -8.62 -17.84 14.91
N LEU A 335 -9.12 -17.72 16.15
CA LEU A 335 -8.74 -18.61 17.25
C LEU A 335 -9.16 -20.05 16.97
N VAL A 336 -10.38 -20.25 16.46
CA VAL A 336 -10.87 -21.59 16.06
C VAL A 336 -10.03 -22.15 14.91
N ALA A 337 -9.71 -21.36 13.89
CA ALA A 337 -8.86 -21.83 12.80
C ALA A 337 -7.46 -22.19 13.29
N ALA A 338 -6.85 -21.40 14.17
CA ALA A 338 -5.57 -21.70 14.79
C ALA A 338 -5.63 -23.01 15.61
N ALA A 339 -6.70 -23.22 16.38
CA ALA A 339 -6.91 -24.44 17.15
C ALA A 339 -7.06 -25.66 16.21
N CYS A 340 -7.83 -25.57 15.12
CA CYS A 340 -7.98 -26.65 14.16
C CYS A 340 -6.64 -27.03 13.51
N ILE A 341 -5.84 -26.04 13.11
CA ILE A 341 -4.50 -26.30 12.53
C ILE A 341 -3.57 -26.91 13.57
N THR A 342 -3.61 -26.42 14.81
CA THR A 342 -2.81 -26.98 15.93
C THR A 342 -3.19 -28.43 16.20
N ILE A 343 -4.49 -28.73 16.28
CA ILE A 343 -4.98 -30.11 16.49
C ILE A 343 -4.50 -31.00 15.34
N LEU A 344 -4.56 -30.55 14.11
CA LEU A 344 -4.09 -31.28 12.94
C LEU A 344 -2.58 -31.59 13.05
N LEU A 345 -1.76 -30.60 13.46
CA LEU A 345 -0.30 -30.76 13.61
C LEU A 345 0.09 -31.69 14.76
N VAL A 346 -0.70 -31.72 15.85
CA VAL A 346 -0.41 -32.53 17.03
C VAL A 346 -0.99 -33.94 16.90
N ALA A 347 -2.27 -34.04 16.51
CA ALA A 347 -2.99 -35.31 16.54
C ALA A 347 -2.94 -36.11 15.23
N ALA A 348 -2.76 -35.42 14.08
CA ALA A 348 -2.85 -36.08 12.78
C ALA A 348 -1.84 -35.58 11.71
N PRO A 349 -0.54 -35.39 12.06
CA PRO A 349 0.45 -34.93 11.08
C PRO A 349 0.62 -35.90 9.90
N ALA A 350 0.34 -37.19 10.13
CA ALA A 350 0.41 -38.21 9.12
C ALA A 350 -0.52 -37.98 7.91
N LEU A 351 -1.61 -37.25 8.09
CA LEU A 351 -2.52 -36.93 6.99
C LEU A 351 -1.85 -35.98 5.96
N LEU A 352 -0.92 -35.16 6.39
CA LEU A 352 -0.24 -34.17 5.55
C LEU A 352 0.97 -34.76 4.79
N ILE A 353 1.52 -35.88 5.23
CA ILE A 353 2.71 -36.53 4.63
C ILE A 353 2.47 -36.89 3.16
N PHE A 354 1.27 -37.32 2.86
CA PHE A 354 0.90 -37.86 1.56
C PHE A 354 0.42 -36.82 0.55
N VAL A 355 0.39 -35.55 0.92
CA VAL A 355 -0.03 -34.50 0.00
C VAL A 355 0.97 -34.38 -1.15
N PRO A 356 0.52 -34.53 -2.43
CA PRO A 356 1.41 -34.42 -3.58
C PRO A 356 1.97 -33.00 -3.73
N ARG A 357 3.27 -32.86 -4.00
CA ARG A 357 3.89 -31.54 -4.25
C ARG A 357 3.29 -30.86 -5.48
N THR A 358 2.94 -31.63 -6.52
CA THR A 358 2.26 -31.13 -7.72
C THR A 358 0.91 -30.49 -7.42
N ALA A 359 0.17 -31.01 -6.42
CA ALA A 359 -1.08 -30.42 -5.97
C ALA A 359 -0.84 -29.05 -5.29
N LEU A 360 0.21 -28.95 -4.47
CA LEU A 360 0.59 -27.67 -3.84
C LEU A 360 1.09 -26.66 -4.88
N ALA A 361 1.85 -27.09 -5.89
CA ALA A 361 2.27 -26.25 -7.01
C ALA A 361 1.05 -25.71 -7.80
N ALA A 362 0.04 -26.55 -8.05
CA ALA A 362 -1.21 -26.12 -8.67
C ALA A 362 -1.94 -25.03 -7.86
N VAL A 363 -1.94 -25.14 -6.53
CA VAL A 363 -2.52 -24.12 -5.63
C VAL A 363 -1.76 -22.80 -5.76
N VAL A 364 -0.42 -22.82 -5.82
CA VAL A 364 0.39 -21.60 -6.00
C VAL A 364 0.14 -20.95 -7.36
N ILE A 365 0.10 -21.73 -8.44
CA ILE A 365 -0.18 -21.22 -9.79
C ILE A 365 -1.59 -20.63 -9.87
N TYR A 366 -2.58 -21.29 -9.27
CA TYR A 366 -3.92 -20.71 -9.16
C TYR A 366 -3.93 -19.37 -8.40
N ALA A 367 -3.19 -19.29 -7.31
CA ALA A 367 -3.05 -18.05 -6.55
C ALA A 367 -2.36 -16.95 -7.36
N ALA A 368 -1.32 -17.30 -8.14
CA ALA A 368 -0.63 -16.39 -9.04
C ALA A 368 -1.60 -15.76 -10.06
N PHE A 369 -2.49 -16.54 -10.67
CA PHE A 369 -3.55 -16.01 -11.52
C PHE A 369 -4.52 -15.07 -10.76
N GLY A 370 -4.71 -15.31 -9.47
CA GLY A 370 -5.57 -14.47 -8.60
C GLY A 370 -5.00 -13.09 -8.29
N ILE A 371 -3.67 -12.96 -8.25
CA ILE A 371 -2.99 -11.67 -8.04
C ILE A 371 -2.73 -10.90 -9.34
N ALA A 372 -2.73 -11.56 -10.49
CA ALA A 372 -2.53 -10.92 -11.77
C ALA A 372 -3.70 -9.98 -12.10
N ASP A 373 -3.40 -8.70 -12.32
CA ASP A 373 -4.40 -7.67 -12.67
C ASP A 373 -4.04 -6.94 -13.96
N VAL A 374 -4.12 -7.67 -15.07
CA VAL A 374 -3.89 -7.14 -16.41
C VAL A 374 -4.94 -6.09 -16.79
N ARG A 375 -6.19 -6.25 -16.30
CA ARG A 375 -7.28 -5.30 -16.62
C ARG A 375 -6.98 -3.89 -16.10
N SER A 376 -6.45 -3.78 -14.90
CA SER A 376 -6.06 -2.49 -14.32
C SER A 376 -4.90 -1.85 -15.08
N VAL A 377 -3.93 -2.63 -15.58
CA VAL A 377 -2.84 -2.12 -16.42
C VAL A 377 -3.36 -1.57 -17.76
N VAL A 378 -4.26 -2.31 -18.44
CA VAL A 378 -4.90 -1.85 -19.69
C VAL A 378 -5.72 -0.58 -19.44
N ARG A 379 -6.46 -0.51 -18.34
CA ARG A 379 -7.18 0.69 -17.93
C ARG A 379 -6.23 1.87 -17.72
N LEU A 380 -5.10 1.64 -17.04
CA LEU A 380 -4.08 2.66 -16.78
C LEU A 380 -3.49 3.21 -18.08
N TYR A 381 -3.20 2.34 -19.05
CA TYR A 381 -2.72 2.75 -20.38
C TYR A 381 -3.69 3.71 -21.09
N ARG A 382 -5.01 3.45 -20.98
CA ARG A 382 -6.04 4.30 -21.58
C ARG A 382 -6.21 5.64 -20.86
N MET A 383 -5.98 5.68 -19.54
CA MET A 383 -6.21 6.88 -18.72
C MET A 383 -4.97 7.78 -18.61
N ARG A 384 -3.79 7.19 -18.35
CA ARG A 384 -2.53 7.92 -18.13
C ARG A 384 -1.31 7.08 -18.55
N ARG A 385 -0.81 7.33 -19.74
CA ARG A 385 0.34 6.60 -20.30
C ARG A 385 1.60 6.68 -19.44
N GLY A 386 1.87 7.83 -18.78
CA GLY A 386 3.03 7.98 -17.89
C GLY A 386 2.95 7.08 -16.66
N GLU A 387 1.77 6.90 -16.06
CA GLU A 387 1.58 5.99 -14.93
C GLU A 387 1.66 4.52 -15.37
N CYS A 388 1.20 4.21 -16.59
CA CYS A 388 1.38 2.89 -17.19
C CYS A 388 2.87 2.56 -17.42
N LEU A 389 3.67 3.54 -17.88
CA LEU A 389 5.11 3.35 -18.04
C LEU A 389 5.80 3.00 -16.72
N ILE A 390 5.46 3.71 -15.64
CA ILE A 390 5.99 3.40 -14.29
C ILE A 390 5.59 1.97 -13.87
N SER A 391 4.34 1.57 -14.12
CA SER A 391 3.85 0.22 -13.86
C SER A 391 4.65 -0.84 -14.65
N MET A 392 4.93 -0.57 -15.93
CA MET A 392 5.72 -1.48 -16.77
C MET A 392 7.19 -1.55 -16.38
N LEU A 393 7.79 -0.43 -15.96
CA LEU A 393 9.16 -0.41 -15.43
C LEU A 393 9.26 -1.23 -14.14
N CYS A 394 8.24 -1.10 -13.27
CA CYS A 394 8.15 -1.93 -12.07
C CYS A 394 8.03 -3.43 -12.40
N PHE A 395 7.15 -3.79 -13.32
CA PHE A 395 6.96 -5.15 -13.82
C PHE A 395 8.27 -5.72 -14.38
N ALA A 396 8.94 -4.97 -15.26
CA ALA A 396 10.22 -5.36 -15.84
C ALA A 396 11.33 -5.49 -14.77
N GLY A 397 11.35 -4.62 -13.78
CA GLY A 397 12.27 -4.70 -12.64
C GLY A 397 12.10 -5.97 -11.85
N VAL A 398 10.84 -6.36 -11.53
CA VAL A 398 10.54 -7.60 -10.80
C VAL A 398 10.96 -8.85 -11.57
N ILE A 399 10.73 -8.88 -12.88
CA ILE A 399 11.10 -10.03 -13.73
C ILE A 399 12.62 -10.06 -13.98
N GLY A 400 13.24 -8.89 -14.27
CA GLY A 400 14.63 -8.80 -14.72
C GLY A 400 15.67 -8.82 -13.61
N MET A 401 15.37 -8.18 -12.48
CA MET A 401 16.29 -8.02 -11.35
C MET A 401 15.93 -8.91 -10.16
N GLY A 402 14.78 -9.58 -10.23
CA GLY A 402 14.20 -10.33 -9.12
C GLY A 402 13.19 -9.52 -8.30
N VAL A 403 12.43 -10.25 -7.46
CA VAL A 403 11.27 -9.69 -6.78
C VAL A 403 11.66 -8.61 -5.76
N VAL A 404 12.68 -8.85 -4.94
CA VAL A 404 13.14 -7.90 -3.90
C VAL A 404 13.67 -6.60 -4.52
N PRO A 405 14.69 -6.62 -5.42
CA PRO A 405 15.15 -5.40 -6.06
C PRO A 405 14.07 -4.69 -6.87
N GLY A 406 13.20 -5.43 -7.55
CA GLY A 406 12.08 -4.88 -8.33
C GLY A 406 11.10 -4.08 -7.49
N ILE A 407 10.75 -4.56 -6.29
CA ILE A 407 9.85 -3.84 -5.37
C ILE A 407 10.53 -2.62 -4.76
N LEU A 408 11.79 -2.71 -4.38
CA LEU A 408 12.54 -1.57 -3.88
C LEU A 408 12.68 -0.47 -4.94
N LEU A 409 12.99 -0.85 -6.19
CA LEU A 409 13.00 0.07 -7.34
C LEU A 409 11.63 0.72 -7.53
N ALA A 410 10.56 -0.07 -7.48
CA ALA A 410 9.20 0.42 -7.60
C ALA A 410 8.84 1.45 -6.52
N SER A 411 9.21 1.15 -5.27
CA SER A 411 8.99 2.04 -4.13
C SER A 411 9.77 3.35 -4.29
N ALA A 412 11.02 3.27 -4.74
CA ALA A 412 11.85 4.44 -5.04
C ALA A 412 11.24 5.29 -6.18
N LEU A 413 10.78 4.65 -7.27
CA LEU A 413 10.11 5.35 -8.38
C LEU A 413 8.80 6.00 -7.94
N SER A 414 8.05 5.39 -7.00
CA SER A 414 6.85 5.99 -6.43
C SER A 414 7.16 7.27 -5.68
N LEU A 415 8.14 7.20 -4.80
CA LEU A 415 8.58 8.36 -4.03
C LEU A 415 9.10 9.47 -4.96
N LEU A 416 9.92 9.11 -5.93
CA LEU A 416 10.44 10.06 -6.93
C LEU A 416 9.30 10.71 -7.73
N SER A 417 8.30 9.94 -8.17
CA SER A 417 7.12 10.45 -8.86
C SER A 417 6.29 11.40 -7.99
N PHE A 418 6.18 11.12 -6.69
CA PHE A 418 5.52 12.00 -5.73
C PHE A 418 6.29 13.32 -5.59
N VAL A 419 7.61 13.26 -5.36
CA VAL A 419 8.48 14.44 -5.26
C VAL A 419 8.41 15.27 -6.54
N TRP A 420 8.49 14.63 -7.71
CA TRP A 420 8.40 15.32 -9.01
C TRP A 420 7.09 16.10 -9.17
N ARG A 421 5.95 15.51 -8.78
CA ARG A 421 4.65 16.20 -8.83
C ARG A 421 4.54 17.38 -7.87
N ALA A 422 5.14 17.27 -6.68
CA ALA A 422 5.20 18.37 -5.72
C ALA A 422 6.14 19.49 -6.19
N TRP A 423 7.20 19.13 -6.91
CA TRP A 423 8.18 20.06 -7.46
C TRP A 423 7.63 20.86 -8.65
N HIS A 424 6.82 20.20 -9.53
CA HIS A 424 6.24 20.81 -10.75
C HIS A 424 4.71 20.85 -10.65
N PRO A 425 4.15 21.72 -9.79
CA PRO A 425 2.71 21.88 -9.70
C PRO A 425 2.16 22.61 -10.92
N TYR A 426 0.84 22.62 -11.04
CA TYR A 426 0.16 23.39 -12.07
C TYR A 426 0.26 24.88 -11.77
N ASP A 427 0.53 25.66 -12.81
CA ASP A 427 0.48 27.12 -12.79
C ASP A 427 -0.28 27.65 -13.98
N ALA A 428 -0.78 28.86 -13.90
CA ALA A 428 -1.54 29.48 -14.97
C ALA A 428 -1.47 31.01 -14.95
N VAL A 429 -1.42 31.59 -16.15
CA VAL A 429 -1.71 33.00 -16.34
C VAL A 429 -3.22 33.15 -16.53
N LEU A 430 -3.83 34.08 -15.80
CA LEU A 430 -5.28 34.23 -15.80
C LEU A 430 -5.74 35.44 -16.61
N GLY A 431 -6.88 35.29 -17.27
CA GLY A 431 -7.58 36.33 -18.00
C GLY A 431 -9.07 36.33 -17.67
N ARG A 432 -9.79 37.39 -18.06
CA ARG A 432 -11.24 37.54 -17.85
C ARG A 432 -12.01 37.11 -19.07
N LEU A 433 -12.97 36.19 -18.88
CA LEU A 433 -13.94 35.82 -19.90
C LEU A 433 -15.17 36.74 -19.88
N THR A 434 -15.67 37.10 -21.05
CA THR A 434 -16.90 37.89 -21.17
C THR A 434 -18.10 37.02 -20.75
N GLY A 435 -18.93 37.55 -19.86
CA GLY A 435 -20.13 36.84 -19.40
C GLY A 435 -19.90 35.80 -18.29
N VAL A 436 -18.66 35.50 -17.93
CA VAL A 436 -18.31 34.55 -16.83
C VAL A 436 -17.67 35.31 -15.66
N ARG A 437 -18.08 34.98 -14.44
CA ARG A 437 -17.48 35.55 -13.24
C ARG A 437 -16.11 34.93 -12.96
N GLY A 438 -15.16 35.76 -12.47
CA GLY A 438 -13.82 35.29 -12.11
C GLY A 438 -12.78 35.46 -13.22
N TYR A 439 -11.59 34.86 -12.96
CA TYR A 439 -10.45 34.87 -13.86
C TYR A 439 -10.08 33.42 -14.20
N HIS A 440 -9.86 33.15 -15.48
CA HIS A 440 -9.69 31.82 -16.02
C HIS A 440 -8.34 31.68 -16.71
N ASP A 441 -7.79 30.47 -16.75
CA ASP A 441 -6.55 30.15 -17.42
C ASP A 441 -6.67 30.45 -18.93
N ILE A 442 -5.78 31.33 -19.42
CA ILE A 442 -5.74 31.76 -20.82
C ILE A 442 -5.36 30.61 -21.78
N ALA A 443 -4.58 29.65 -21.30
CA ALA A 443 -4.19 28.50 -22.10
C ALA A 443 -5.37 27.55 -22.38
N ARG A 444 -6.33 27.47 -21.44
CA ARG A 444 -7.55 26.67 -21.57
C ARG A 444 -8.71 27.44 -22.19
N HIS A 445 -8.68 28.76 -22.08
CA HIS A 445 -9.71 29.68 -22.58
C HIS A 445 -9.08 30.76 -23.46
N PRO A 446 -8.81 30.50 -24.73
CA PRO A 446 -8.15 31.46 -25.64
C PRO A 446 -8.89 32.80 -25.79
N GLY A 447 -10.20 32.84 -25.49
CA GLY A 447 -11.00 34.07 -25.47
C GLY A 447 -10.89 34.89 -24.18
N ALA A 448 -10.10 34.45 -23.20
CA ALA A 448 -9.92 35.19 -21.95
C ALA A 448 -8.97 36.39 -22.16
N ALA A 449 -9.50 37.60 -21.96
CA ALA A 449 -8.76 38.84 -22.13
C ALA A 449 -7.84 39.12 -20.94
N GLN A 450 -6.57 39.40 -21.21
CA GLN A 450 -5.62 39.90 -20.22
C GLN A 450 -5.76 41.42 -20.05
N THR A 451 -5.61 41.88 -18.81
CA THR A 451 -5.58 43.33 -18.53
C THR A 451 -4.22 43.92 -18.93
N SER A 452 -4.23 44.98 -19.72
CA SER A 452 -2.99 45.64 -20.19
C SER A 452 -2.08 46.05 -19.04
N GLY A 453 -0.80 45.68 -19.11
CA GLY A 453 0.21 46.00 -18.08
C GLY A 453 0.11 45.19 -16.78
N LEU A 454 -0.80 44.21 -16.73
CA LEU A 454 -1.03 43.34 -15.56
C LEU A 454 -0.88 41.87 -15.92
N VAL A 455 -0.08 41.15 -15.17
CA VAL A 455 -0.02 39.70 -15.18
C VAL A 455 -0.69 39.16 -13.93
N LEU A 456 -1.75 38.35 -14.12
CA LEU A 456 -2.37 37.56 -13.06
C LEU A 456 -1.78 36.15 -13.12
N PHE A 457 -1.02 35.77 -12.10
CA PHE A 457 -0.35 34.47 -12.03
C PHE A 457 -0.91 33.64 -10.90
N ARG A 458 -1.29 32.39 -11.18
CA ARG A 458 -1.79 31.43 -10.18
C ARG A 458 -0.81 30.27 -10.06
N TRP A 459 -0.56 29.86 -8.83
CA TRP A 459 0.29 28.75 -8.47
C TRP A 459 -0.50 27.79 -7.58
N ASP A 460 -0.71 26.55 -8.02
CA ASP A 460 -1.64 25.62 -7.39
C ASP A 460 -0.93 24.64 -6.42
N ALA A 461 -0.05 25.14 -5.56
CA ALA A 461 0.66 24.37 -4.53
C ALA A 461 1.19 25.25 -3.38
N PRO A 462 1.55 24.65 -2.23
CA PRO A 462 2.42 25.30 -1.24
C PRO A 462 3.74 25.73 -1.88
N LEU A 463 4.34 26.80 -1.36
CA LEU A 463 5.68 27.25 -1.75
C LEU A 463 6.71 26.76 -0.74
N PHE A 464 7.74 26.05 -1.21
CA PHE A 464 8.82 25.56 -0.37
C PHE A 464 10.14 25.51 -1.14
N TYR A 465 11.24 25.25 -0.44
CA TYR A 465 12.60 25.33 -0.98
C TYR A 465 12.79 24.63 -2.34
N ALA A 466 12.09 23.52 -2.59
CA ALA A 466 12.29 22.76 -3.81
C ALA A 466 11.55 23.34 -5.02
N ASN A 467 10.42 24.04 -4.85
CA ASN A 467 9.59 24.51 -5.97
C ASN A 467 9.57 26.04 -6.17
N VAL A 468 10.10 26.80 -5.21
CA VAL A 468 10.07 28.27 -5.29
C VAL A 468 10.87 28.81 -6.48
N GLU A 469 11.96 28.18 -6.88
CA GLU A 469 12.73 28.64 -8.04
C GLU A 469 11.95 28.46 -9.34
N ILE A 470 11.26 27.32 -9.50
CA ILE A 470 10.36 27.06 -10.64
C ILE A 470 9.22 28.09 -10.66
N PHE A 471 8.65 28.42 -9.49
CA PHE A 471 7.67 29.50 -9.38
C PHE A 471 8.24 30.82 -9.91
N CYS A 472 9.46 31.20 -9.51
CA CYS A 472 10.12 32.42 -9.97
C CYS A 472 10.39 32.40 -11.48
N GLU A 473 10.86 31.28 -12.02
CA GLU A 473 11.11 31.09 -13.46
C GLU A 473 9.82 31.20 -14.27
N HIS A 474 8.75 30.51 -13.86
CA HIS A 474 7.47 30.56 -14.57
C HIS A 474 6.83 31.94 -14.50
N LEU A 475 6.97 32.63 -13.38
CA LEU A 475 6.49 34.01 -13.25
C LEU A 475 7.28 34.97 -14.14
N ARG A 476 8.62 34.85 -14.24
CA ARG A 476 9.43 35.61 -15.20
C ARG A 476 9.06 35.29 -16.65
N ALA A 477 8.82 34.03 -16.96
CA ALA A 477 8.36 33.61 -18.27
C ALA A 477 6.98 34.20 -18.62
N ALA A 478 6.06 34.28 -17.66
CA ALA A 478 4.76 34.91 -17.83
C ALA A 478 4.88 36.40 -18.13
N ILE A 479 5.83 37.10 -17.50
CA ILE A 479 6.14 38.52 -17.80
C ILE A 479 6.69 38.65 -19.24
N ALA A 480 7.66 37.80 -19.59
CA ALA A 480 8.31 37.86 -20.91
C ALA A 480 7.35 37.55 -22.07
N ARG A 481 6.34 36.69 -21.83
CA ARG A 481 5.30 36.38 -22.83
C ARG A 481 4.24 37.46 -22.97
N SER A 482 4.21 38.47 -22.11
CA SER A 482 3.22 39.54 -22.19
C SER A 482 3.49 40.42 -23.40
N THR A 483 2.48 40.67 -24.23
CA THR A 483 2.56 41.51 -25.41
C THR A 483 2.71 43.01 -25.12
N LYS A 484 2.45 43.42 -23.89
CA LYS A 484 2.54 44.80 -23.41
C LYS A 484 3.47 44.92 -22.20
N PRO A 485 4.16 46.07 -22.01
CA PRO A 485 5.00 46.25 -20.82
C PRO A 485 4.22 45.99 -19.53
N VAL A 486 4.75 45.11 -18.70
CA VAL A 486 4.14 44.74 -17.42
C VAL A 486 4.56 45.73 -16.37
N THR A 487 3.62 46.34 -15.67
CA THR A 487 3.85 47.28 -14.55
C THR A 487 3.43 46.67 -13.21
N ARG A 488 2.65 45.58 -13.24
CA ARG A 488 2.14 44.95 -12.04
C ARG A 488 1.95 43.43 -12.25
N ILE A 489 2.28 42.70 -11.21
CA ILE A 489 1.97 41.27 -11.09
C ILE A 489 1.07 41.08 -9.89
N VAL A 490 0.05 40.23 -10.04
CA VAL A 490 -0.78 39.78 -8.94
C VAL A 490 -0.71 38.26 -8.89
N VAL A 491 -0.15 37.75 -7.81
CA VAL A 491 -0.17 36.31 -7.51
C VAL A 491 -1.52 35.98 -6.88
N ALA A 492 -2.34 35.19 -7.58
CA ALA A 492 -3.57 34.61 -7.01
C ALA A 492 -3.16 33.47 -6.05
N ALA A 493 -3.03 33.81 -4.77
CA ALA A 493 -2.39 32.99 -3.75
C ALA A 493 -3.39 32.12 -2.94
N GLU A 494 -4.64 32.02 -3.41
CA GLU A 494 -5.65 31.17 -2.75
C GLU A 494 -5.20 29.71 -2.65
N PRO A 495 -4.58 29.07 -3.67
CA PRO A 495 -4.10 27.70 -3.59
C PRO A 495 -2.78 27.54 -2.81
N VAL A 496 -2.07 28.64 -2.51
CA VAL A 496 -0.86 28.60 -1.68
C VAL A 496 -1.27 28.41 -0.22
N THR A 497 -1.17 27.18 0.27
CA THR A 497 -1.62 26.81 1.62
C THR A 497 -0.52 26.91 2.68
N ASP A 498 0.74 26.96 2.25
CA ASP A 498 1.91 26.99 3.10
C ASP A 498 3.08 27.69 2.43
N ILE A 499 4.04 28.19 3.25
CA ILE A 499 5.30 28.76 2.80
C ILE A 499 6.40 28.46 3.83
N ASP A 500 7.54 27.94 3.39
CA ASP A 500 8.71 27.77 4.25
C ASP A 500 9.63 29.01 4.22
N VAL A 501 10.63 29.03 5.10
CA VAL A 501 11.55 30.18 5.24
C VAL A 501 12.30 30.43 3.94
N SER A 502 12.84 29.39 3.31
CA SER A 502 13.62 29.51 2.06
C SER A 502 12.79 30.08 0.91
N ALA A 503 11.53 29.65 0.79
CA ALA A 503 10.62 30.19 -0.21
C ALA A 503 10.25 31.64 0.08
N ALA A 504 10.05 31.99 1.36
CA ALA A 504 9.74 33.36 1.76
C ALA A 504 10.90 34.30 1.44
N ASP A 505 12.14 33.93 1.75
CA ASP A 505 13.34 34.73 1.42
C ASP A 505 13.50 34.90 -0.10
N ARG A 506 13.22 33.83 -0.86
CA ARG A 506 13.28 33.86 -2.32
C ARG A 506 12.21 34.77 -2.94
N LEU A 507 11.01 34.80 -2.34
CA LEU A 507 9.95 35.74 -2.75
C LEU A 507 10.34 37.18 -2.49
N VAL A 508 11.03 37.49 -1.37
CA VAL A 508 11.56 38.82 -1.08
C VAL A 508 12.59 39.23 -2.11
N ALA A 509 13.53 38.35 -2.45
CA ALA A 509 14.51 38.61 -3.49
C ALA A 509 13.85 38.86 -4.87
N LEU A 510 12.83 38.06 -5.22
CA LEU A 510 12.05 38.28 -6.44
C LEU A 510 11.29 39.63 -6.40
N HIS A 511 10.72 39.98 -5.25
CA HIS A 511 10.03 41.26 -5.07
C HIS A 511 10.99 42.43 -5.33
N ALA A 512 12.21 42.40 -4.78
CA ALA A 512 13.24 43.41 -5.02
C ALA A 512 13.66 43.49 -6.49
N GLU A 513 13.93 42.34 -7.13
CA GLU A 513 14.25 42.23 -8.57
C GLU A 513 13.17 42.89 -9.44
N LEU A 514 11.90 42.60 -9.15
CA LEU A 514 10.77 43.16 -9.89
C LEU A 514 10.62 44.65 -9.65
N ALA A 515 10.85 45.12 -8.44
CA ALA A 515 10.79 46.54 -8.08
C ALA A 515 11.86 47.37 -8.81
N GLU A 516 13.09 46.84 -8.98
CA GLU A 516 14.15 47.48 -9.79
C GLU A 516 13.73 47.64 -11.27
N ARG A 517 12.90 46.73 -11.78
CA ARG A 517 12.31 46.82 -13.13
C ARG A 517 11.05 47.69 -13.20
N GLY A 518 10.65 48.32 -12.10
CA GLY A 518 9.42 49.12 -12.01
C GLY A 518 8.13 48.26 -12.00
N ILE A 519 8.22 46.99 -11.66
CA ILE A 519 7.08 46.04 -11.63
C ILE A 519 6.65 45.84 -10.18
N ALA A 520 5.44 46.24 -9.84
CA ALA A 520 4.87 45.99 -8.52
C ALA A 520 4.38 44.56 -8.36
N MET A 521 4.86 43.83 -7.34
CA MET A 521 4.39 42.49 -6.99
C MET A 521 3.34 42.56 -5.87
N ASN A 522 2.19 41.95 -6.08
CA ASN A 522 1.07 41.92 -5.17
C ASN A 522 0.51 40.50 -5.01
N PHE A 523 -0.20 40.27 -3.93
CA PHE A 523 -0.84 38.96 -3.64
C PHE A 523 -2.34 39.19 -3.46
N ALA A 524 -3.14 38.31 -4.05
CA ALA A 524 -4.59 38.28 -3.86
C ALA A 524 -5.00 36.96 -3.20
N GLU A 525 -5.99 37.01 -2.32
CA GLU A 525 -6.61 35.84 -1.69
C GLU A 525 -5.64 34.99 -0.85
N MET A 526 -4.50 35.55 -0.43
CA MET A 526 -3.54 34.84 0.41
C MET A 526 -4.15 34.48 1.77
N LYS A 527 -4.06 33.20 2.14
CA LYS A 527 -4.64 32.65 3.37
C LYS A 527 -3.99 33.23 4.64
N GLY A 528 -4.80 33.33 5.71
CA GLY A 528 -4.36 33.82 7.02
C GLY A 528 -3.10 33.12 7.54
N PRO A 529 -3.06 31.77 7.60
CA PRO A 529 -1.88 31.03 8.08
C PRO A 529 -0.59 31.34 7.32
N VAL A 530 -0.66 31.60 6.00
CA VAL A 530 0.52 31.99 5.20
C VAL A 530 1.00 33.40 5.56
N LYS A 531 0.05 34.33 5.72
CA LYS A 531 0.37 35.68 6.20
C LYS A 531 0.98 35.68 7.60
N ASP A 532 0.48 34.83 8.49
CA ASP A 532 0.98 34.70 9.86
C ASP A 532 2.42 34.14 9.88
N ARG A 533 2.74 33.19 8.98
CA ARG A 533 4.13 32.75 8.80
C ARG A 533 5.04 33.84 8.26
N LEU A 534 4.61 34.58 7.25
CA LEU A 534 5.39 35.75 6.76
C LEU A 534 5.64 36.76 7.85
N ARG A 535 4.68 37.03 8.77
CA ARG A 535 4.87 37.85 9.95
C ARG A 535 5.87 37.24 10.93
N ALA A 536 5.74 35.95 11.22
CA ALA A 536 6.66 35.24 12.12
C ALA A 536 8.12 35.26 11.60
N TYR A 537 8.29 35.25 10.28
CA TYR A 537 9.60 35.37 9.62
C TYR A 537 10.10 36.81 9.54
N GLY A 538 9.29 37.80 9.93
CA GLY A 538 9.63 39.25 9.83
C GLY A 538 9.58 39.78 8.40
N LEU A 539 9.01 39.03 7.45
CA LEU A 539 9.04 39.37 6.02
C LEU A 539 7.73 39.99 5.50
N PHE A 540 6.67 40.02 6.31
CA PHE A 540 5.37 40.57 5.89
C PHE A 540 5.45 42.07 5.56
N ASP A 541 6.19 42.83 6.34
CA ASP A 541 6.31 44.28 6.19
C ASP A 541 7.17 44.66 4.99
N VAL A 542 8.06 43.78 4.52
CA VAL A 542 8.85 43.98 3.28
C VAL A 542 7.94 44.14 2.07
N PHE A 543 6.87 43.35 2.00
CA PHE A 543 5.87 43.44 0.93
C PHE A 543 4.91 44.64 1.16
N GLY A 544 4.73 45.06 2.41
CA GLY A 544 3.77 46.08 2.83
C GLY A 544 2.32 45.58 2.80
N ALA A 545 1.53 45.98 3.80
CA ALA A 545 0.13 45.54 3.94
C ALA A 545 -0.74 45.90 2.71
N ALA A 546 -0.39 46.95 1.97
CA ALA A 546 -1.08 47.40 0.76
C ALA A 546 -0.89 46.45 -0.45
N SER A 547 0.02 45.50 -0.38
CA SER A 547 0.29 44.51 -1.43
C SER A 547 -0.62 43.27 -1.33
N PHE A 548 -1.37 43.12 -0.25
CA PHE A 548 -2.25 42.00 -0.01
C PHE A 548 -3.72 42.39 -0.24
N PHE A 549 -4.33 41.79 -1.27
CA PHE A 549 -5.72 42.09 -1.64
C PHE A 549 -6.66 40.96 -1.16
N PRO A 550 -7.89 41.33 -0.71
CA PRO A 550 -8.89 40.33 -0.33
C PRO A 550 -9.30 39.45 -1.49
N THR A 551 -9.41 40.01 -2.70
CA THR A 551 -9.81 39.27 -3.92
C THR A 551 -8.92 39.64 -5.12
N VAL A 552 -8.86 38.72 -6.11
CA VAL A 552 -8.21 39.03 -7.40
C VAL A 552 -8.90 40.22 -8.08
N THR A 553 -10.20 40.33 -7.95
CA THR A 553 -10.98 41.43 -8.53
C THR A 553 -10.57 42.79 -7.93
N ASP A 554 -10.33 42.88 -6.63
CA ASP A 554 -9.87 44.14 -5.97
C ASP A 554 -8.48 44.53 -6.45
N ALA A 555 -7.59 43.54 -6.63
CA ALA A 555 -6.23 43.77 -7.13
C ALA A 555 -6.27 44.32 -8.56
N VAL A 556 -7.10 43.75 -9.43
CA VAL A 556 -7.31 44.23 -10.80
C VAL A 556 -7.96 45.60 -10.83
N ALA A 557 -8.99 45.83 -10.04
CA ALA A 557 -9.66 47.14 -9.95
C ALA A 557 -8.70 48.27 -9.51
N ARG A 558 -7.76 47.97 -8.61
CA ARG A 558 -6.72 48.93 -8.21
C ARG A 558 -5.75 49.22 -9.35
N HIS A 559 -5.45 48.25 -10.21
CA HIS A 559 -4.59 48.47 -11.37
C HIS A 559 -5.30 49.32 -12.45
N VAL A 560 -6.58 49.10 -12.71
CA VAL A 560 -7.36 49.80 -13.74
C VAL A 560 -7.72 51.21 -13.30
N ARG A 561 -7.91 51.48 -12.01
CA ARG A 561 -8.12 52.82 -11.49
C ARG A 561 -6.83 53.64 -11.66
N ARG A 562 -6.76 54.52 -12.65
CA ARG A 562 -5.64 55.47 -12.86
C ARG A 562 -5.32 56.22 -11.57
N PRO A 563 -4.04 56.47 -11.21
CA PRO A 563 -3.68 57.35 -10.10
C PRO A 563 -4.07 58.79 -10.49
N GLY A 564 -5.22 59.29 -10.01
CA GLY A 564 -5.69 60.62 -10.34
C GLY A 564 -7.07 61.01 -9.83
N ARG A 565 -7.86 60.09 -9.27
CA ARG A 565 -9.09 60.47 -8.57
C ARG A 565 -9.05 60.01 -7.11
N GLN A 566 -8.59 60.91 -6.23
CA GLN A 566 -8.87 60.78 -4.80
C GLN A 566 -10.39 60.74 -4.63
N THR A 567 -10.95 59.59 -4.29
CA THR A 567 -12.35 59.47 -3.88
C THR A 567 -12.49 60.26 -2.55
N ARG A 568 -13.23 61.36 -2.59
CA ARG A 568 -13.67 62.07 -1.38
C ARG A 568 -14.26 61.05 -0.40
N PRO A 569 -13.92 61.12 0.90
CA PRO A 569 -14.47 60.22 1.88
C PRO A 569 -16.00 60.37 1.91
N CYS A 570 -16.69 59.27 1.74
CA CYS A 570 -18.15 59.23 1.90
C CYS A 570 -18.51 59.66 3.33
N LYS A 571 -19.13 60.84 3.47
CA LYS A 571 -19.61 61.35 4.76
C LYS A 571 -20.62 60.32 5.32
N ARG A 572 -20.22 59.59 6.31
CA ARG A 572 -21.10 58.77 7.16
C ARG A 572 -22.14 59.71 7.78
N LYS A 573 -23.40 59.61 7.36
CA LYS A 573 -24.55 60.20 8.05
C LYS A 573 -24.56 59.65 9.49
N ARG A 574 -24.33 60.55 10.44
CA ARG A 574 -24.52 60.30 11.87
C ARG A 574 -25.98 59.96 12.09
N ALA A 575 -26.32 58.70 12.38
CA ALA A 575 -27.60 58.33 12.92
C ALA A 575 -27.68 58.83 14.37
N THR A 576 -28.56 59.77 14.59
CA THR A 576 -28.94 60.28 15.90
C THR A 576 -29.49 59.17 16.77
N ARG A 577 -28.82 58.82 17.82
CA ARG A 577 -29.32 57.95 18.89
C ARG A 577 -30.42 58.69 19.64
N ARG A 578 -31.66 58.30 19.44
CA ARG A 578 -32.76 58.59 20.38
C ARG A 578 -32.53 57.80 21.66
N ARG A 579 -32.31 58.50 22.78
CA ARG A 579 -32.42 57.94 24.14
C ARG A 579 -33.89 57.60 24.37
N VAL A 580 -34.16 56.36 24.66
CA VAL A 580 -35.40 55.94 25.31
C VAL A 580 -35.02 55.63 26.76
N SER A 581 -35.51 56.50 27.64
CA SER A 581 -35.59 56.28 29.08
C SER A 581 -36.67 55.25 29.33
N HIS A 582 -36.37 54.19 30.07
CA HIS A 582 -37.40 53.40 30.74
C HIS A 582 -37.16 53.41 32.24
N GLU A 583 -38.13 54.02 32.90
CA GLU A 583 -38.38 53.88 34.32
C GLU A 583 -38.97 52.48 34.62
N THR A 584 -38.51 51.97 35.73
CA THR A 584 -39.13 51.12 36.75
C THR A 584 -40.45 50.43 36.48
N ARG A 585 -40.49 49.12 36.55
CA ARG A 585 -41.14 48.32 37.65
C ARG A 585 -40.68 46.86 37.56
#